data_50869a7f12ca834e61b6afc91124a496
#
_entry.id   50869a7f12ca834e61b6afc91124a496
#
_cell.length_a   1.000
_cell.length_b   1.000
_cell.length_c   1.000
_cell.angle_alpha   90.00
_cell.angle_beta   90.00
_cell.angle_gamma   90.00
#
_symmetry.space_group_name_H-M   'P 1'
#
loop_
_entity.id
_entity.type
_entity.pdbx_description
1 polymer ?
#
loop_
_entity_poly.entity_id
_entity_poly.type
_entity_poly.pdbx_seq_one_letter_code
_entity_poly.pdbx_strand_id
1 'polypeptide(L)'
;IARDENGRPRLDSKTWPNSGIGRLNLDGSRGSCSACHSRHDFSPRRARQPENCGKCHLGPDHPQKEIYEESKHGIAYRDLKDELNLDSESWILGQDYAAAPTCATCHMSGNIRNGGRITHDPGERISWTNRPPVSVAMDTDINHSIVSETDPEVRRGLIADSWQDKRDRMKQVCSNCHTDSYVNSFYDQYDALVNLYNEKFAKPGLDIMNSLQANGIRSATQFDEEIEWTWFYLWHHEGRRARHGASMMAPDYTQWHGMYEVAERFYLELIPQAREMAAHAGGSAGRAVTAVIDGVLARPEHIWFEEGAEGQAEMIQQQMEERYGRPGS
;
A
#
# COMPACT_ATOMS: atom_id res chain seq x y z
N ILE A 1 7.20 20.34 -14.41
CA ILE A 1 8.38 21.04 -14.95
C ILE A 1 7.94 22.43 -15.36
N ALA A 2 8.57 23.46 -14.80
CA ALA A 2 8.41 24.82 -15.28
C ALA A 2 9.23 25.03 -16.57
N ARG A 3 8.88 26.05 -17.35
CA ARG A 3 9.70 26.48 -18.49
C ARG A 3 10.21 27.90 -18.24
N ASP A 4 11.43 28.16 -18.66
CA ASP A 4 11.99 29.52 -18.65
C ASP A 4 11.42 30.37 -19.78
N GLU A 5 11.80 31.63 -19.83
CA GLU A 5 11.39 32.59 -20.87
C GLU A 5 11.74 32.17 -22.31
N ASN A 6 12.70 31.26 -22.46
CA ASN A 6 13.14 30.70 -23.74
C ASN A 6 12.48 29.34 -24.05
N GLY A 7 11.49 28.92 -23.23
CA GLY A 7 10.79 27.65 -23.37
C GLY A 7 11.58 26.42 -22.93
N ARG A 8 12.78 26.60 -22.32
CA ARG A 8 13.61 25.48 -21.86
C ARG A 8 13.06 24.91 -20.59
N PRO A 9 13.04 23.56 -20.45
CA PRO A 9 12.64 22.92 -19.21
C PRO A 9 13.54 23.34 -18.05
N ARG A 10 12.93 23.70 -16.93
CA ARG A 10 13.65 23.94 -15.68
C ARG A 10 12.94 23.25 -14.52
N LEU A 11 13.69 22.92 -13.47
CA LEU A 11 13.14 22.39 -12.26
C LEU A 11 12.35 23.47 -11.52
N ASP A 12 11.14 23.16 -11.14
CA ASP A 12 10.32 24.03 -10.31
C ASP A 12 10.68 23.79 -8.83
N SER A 13 11.05 24.85 -8.11
CA SER A 13 11.38 24.76 -6.69
C SER A 13 10.19 24.35 -5.81
N LYS A 14 8.97 24.46 -6.32
CA LYS A 14 7.74 24.03 -5.64
C LYS A 14 7.45 22.54 -5.81
N THR A 15 8.06 21.87 -6.77
CA THR A 15 7.94 20.43 -6.95
C THR A 15 8.91 19.73 -6.01
N TRP A 16 8.35 19.02 -5.05
CA TRP A 16 9.13 18.26 -4.10
C TRP A 16 9.30 16.82 -4.57
N PRO A 17 10.42 16.20 -4.22
CA PRO A 17 11.72 16.82 -3.96
C PRO A 17 12.49 17.07 -5.24
N ASN A 18 13.12 18.22 -5.36
CA ASN A 18 14.04 18.52 -6.47
C ASN A 18 15.38 17.74 -6.39
N SER A 19 15.47 16.84 -5.44
CA SER A 19 16.57 15.89 -5.28
C SER A 19 16.00 14.55 -4.90
N GLY A 20 16.63 13.45 -5.31
CA GLY A 20 16.15 12.11 -5.03
C GLY A 20 15.20 11.55 -6.10
N ILE A 21 14.47 10.49 -5.76
CA ILE A 21 13.68 9.67 -6.69
C ILE A 21 12.53 10.45 -7.34
N GLY A 22 11.90 11.37 -6.60
CA GLY A 22 10.81 12.19 -7.11
C GLY A 22 11.22 13.30 -8.08
N ARG A 23 12.53 13.49 -8.31
CA ARG A 23 13.03 14.54 -9.20
C ARG A 23 12.64 14.28 -10.64
N LEU A 24 12.15 15.29 -11.32
CA LEU A 24 12.04 15.35 -12.77
C LEU A 24 13.28 16.02 -13.36
N ASN A 25 14.00 15.30 -14.21
CA ASN A 25 15.17 15.81 -14.89
C ASN A 25 14.80 16.64 -16.13
N LEU A 26 15.75 17.41 -16.67
CA LEU A 26 15.51 18.27 -17.82
C LEU A 26 15.18 17.52 -19.10
N ASP A 27 15.63 16.28 -19.21
CA ASP A 27 15.34 15.36 -20.32
C ASP A 27 13.98 14.64 -20.17
N GLY A 28 13.23 14.92 -19.10
CA GLY A 28 11.96 14.28 -18.79
C GLY A 28 12.08 12.98 -17.98
N SER A 29 13.28 12.47 -17.76
CA SER A 29 13.49 11.29 -16.91
C SER A 29 13.18 11.60 -15.45
N ARG A 30 12.83 10.56 -14.68
CA ARG A 30 12.50 10.67 -13.26
C ARG A 30 13.63 10.16 -12.40
N GLY A 31 13.78 10.79 -11.24
CA GLY A 31 14.70 10.38 -10.21
C GLY A 31 16.07 11.03 -10.32
N SER A 32 16.91 10.66 -9.37
CA SER A 32 18.33 11.06 -9.33
C SER A 32 19.18 9.82 -9.17
N CYS A 33 20.11 9.59 -10.07
CA CYS A 33 21.05 8.47 -10.01
C CYS A 33 21.73 8.36 -8.63
N SER A 34 22.11 9.52 -8.06
CA SER A 34 22.76 9.59 -6.75
C SER A 34 21.86 9.30 -5.55
N ALA A 35 20.56 9.14 -5.74
CA ALA A 35 19.67 8.67 -4.66
C ALA A 35 19.92 7.18 -4.33
N CYS A 36 20.22 6.39 -5.37
CA CYS A 36 20.48 4.95 -5.26
C CYS A 36 21.97 4.62 -5.41
N HIS A 37 22.63 5.23 -6.41
CA HIS A 37 24.07 5.12 -6.60
C HIS A 37 24.77 6.27 -5.89
N SER A 38 25.85 6.00 -5.21
CA SER A 38 26.61 7.06 -4.56
C SER A 38 27.21 8.02 -5.62
N ARG A 39 27.32 9.29 -5.25
CA ARG A 39 27.82 10.33 -6.15
C ARG A 39 29.28 10.14 -6.56
N HIS A 40 30.09 9.47 -5.74
CA HIS A 40 31.54 9.36 -5.96
C HIS A 40 31.99 7.99 -6.45
N ASP A 41 31.29 6.92 -6.12
CA ASP A 41 31.65 5.54 -6.51
C ASP A 41 30.66 4.90 -7.49
N PHE A 42 29.46 5.44 -7.61
CA PHE A 42 28.39 4.97 -8.47
C PHE A 42 28.15 3.45 -8.38
N SER A 43 28.25 2.90 -7.18
CA SER A 43 28.33 1.47 -6.90
C SER A 43 26.99 0.74 -7.13
N PRO A 44 26.95 -0.33 -7.96
CA PRO A 44 25.80 -1.23 -8.06
C PRO A 44 25.50 -1.93 -6.72
N ARG A 45 26.55 -2.35 -5.99
CA ARG A 45 26.43 -2.96 -4.65
C ARG A 45 25.57 -2.12 -3.73
N ARG A 46 25.81 -0.82 -3.68
CA ARG A 46 25.07 0.11 -2.84
C ARG A 46 23.60 0.19 -3.25
N ALA A 47 23.34 0.29 -4.56
CA ALA A 47 21.99 0.40 -5.08
C ALA A 47 21.13 -0.86 -4.82
N ARG A 48 21.76 -2.04 -4.72
CA ARG A 48 21.08 -3.32 -4.50
C ARG A 48 20.77 -3.63 -3.05
N GLN A 49 21.44 -2.99 -2.10
CA GLN A 49 21.22 -3.25 -0.69
C GLN A 49 19.90 -2.62 -0.20
N PRO A 50 19.09 -3.35 0.58
CA PRO A 50 17.83 -2.85 1.14
C PRO A 50 17.99 -1.57 1.94
N GLU A 51 19.12 -1.41 2.63
CA GLU A 51 19.47 -0.22 3.41
C GLU A 51 19.47 1.05 2.56
N ASN A 52 19.72 0.93 1.26
CA ASN A 52 19.69 2.07 0.35
C ASN A 52 18.27 2.59 0.10
N CYS A 53 17.33 1.68 -0.10
CA CYS A 53 15.90 2.01 -0.20
C CYS A 53 15.35 2.49 1.15
N GLY A 54 15.77 1.84 2.22
CA GLY A 54 15.41 2.12 3.59
C GLY A 54 15.81 3.50 4.12
N LYS A 55 16.63 4.27 3.41
CA LYS A 55 16.88 5.68 3.77
C LYS A 55 15.61 6.54 3.68
N CYS A 56 14.66 6.15 2.82
CA CYS A 56 13.42 6.86 2.58
C CYS A 56 12.20 5.99 2.91
N HIS A 57 12.29 4.68 2.69
CA HIS A 57 11.22 3.72 2.94
C HIS A 57 11.32 3.14 4.36
N LEU A 58 11.08 3.99 5.35
CA LEU A 58 11.06 3.67 6.78
C LEU A 58 10.11 4.61 7.51
N GLY A 59 9.83 4.30 8.77
CA GLY A 59 9.03 5.14 9.64
C GLY A 59 7.59 4.65 9.85
N PRO A 60 6.76 5.40 10.58
CA PRO A 60 5.51 4.89 11.11
C PRO A 60 4.44 4.61 10.06
N ASP A 61 4.53 5.21 8.87
CA ASP A 61 3.50 5.15 7.83
C ASP A 61 3.89 4.33 6.59
N HIS A 62 5.17 4.13 6.35
CA HIS A 62 5.68 3.37 5.22
C HIS A 62 6.97 2.61 5.56
N PRO A 63 6.92 1.71 6.55
CA PRO A 63 8.08 0.99 7.10
C PRO A 63 8.51 -0.18 6.21
N GLN A 64 8.69 0.02 4.89
CA GLN A 64 9.00 -1.07 3.97
C GLN A 64 10.34 -1.74 4.31
N LYS A 65 11.31 -0.98 4.85
CA LYS A 65 12.58 -1.57 5.29
C LYS A 65 12.37 -2.53 6.44
N GLU A 66 11.68 -2.10 7.48
CA GLU A 66 11.38 -2.90 8.67
C GLU A 66 10.54 -4.12 8.30
N ILE A 67 9.51 -3.94 7.47
CA ILE A 67 8.68 -5.03 6.93
C ILE A 67 9.53 -6.05 6.17
N TYR A 68 10.45 -5.57 5.32
CA TYR A 68 11.34 -6.45 4.57
C TYR A 68 12.27 -7.23 5.52
N GLU A 69 12.86 -6.58 6.52
CA GLU A 69 13.78 -7.20 7.47
C GLU A 69 13.14 -8.34 8.28
N GLU A 70 11.84 -8.28 8.54
CA GLU A 70 11.06 -9.34 9.20
C GLU A 70 10.54 -10.41 8.24
N SER A 71 10.47 -10.11 6.94
CA SER A 71 10.05 -11.08 5.94
C SER A 71 11.06 -12.23 5.80
N LYS A 72 10.61 -13.38 5.29
CA LYS A 72 11.52 -14.51 4.97
C LYS A 72 12.64 -14.11 4.02
N HIS A 73 12.36 -13.18 3.08
CA HIS A 73 13.36 -12.65 2.16
C HIS A 73 14.41 -11.80 2.88
N GLY A 74 14.01 -10.93 3.80
CA GLY A 74 14.94 -10.11 4.56
C GLY A 74 15.77 -10.91 5.54
N ILE A 75 15.18 -11.93 6.18
CA ILE A 75 15.91 -12.86 7.03
C ILE A 75 16.98 -13.60 6.21
N ALA A 76 16.59 -14.16 5.05
CA ALA A 76 17.53 -14.83 4.16
C ALA A 76 18.63 -13.89 3.64
N TYR A 77 18.29 -12.64 3.31
CA TYR A 77 19.29 -11.64 2.91
C TYR A 77 20.33 -11.39 4.01
N ARG A 78 19.89 -11.22 5.25
CA ARG A 78 20.81 -11.00 6.38
C ARG A 78 21.75 -12.18 6.58
N ASP A 79 21.23 -13.40 6.44
CA ASP A 79 21.99 -14.63 6.66
C ASP A 79 22.98 -14.93 5.51
N LEU A 80 22.62 -14.57 4.28
CA LEU A 80 23.37 -14.93 3.07
C LEU A 80 24.07 -13.72 2.40
N LYS A 81 24.08 -12.57 3.05
CA LYS A 81 24.59 -11.31 2.46
C LYS A 81 25.99 -11.42 1.89
N ASP A 82 26.87 -12.15 2.56
CA ASP A 82 28.28 -12.29 2.15
C ASP A 82 28.47 -13.26 0.98
N GLU A 83 27.45 -14.06 0.65
CA GLU A 83 27.43 -14.98 -0.48
C GLU A 83 26.92 -14.31 -1.77
N LEU A 84 26.37 -13.08 -1.67
CA LEU A 84 25.81 -12.38 -2.80
C LEU A 84 26.87 -11.59 -3.57
N ASN A 85 26.96 -11.79 -4.88
CA ASN A 85 27.82 -10.98 -5.75
C ASN A 85 27.15 -9.63 -6.09
N LEU A 86 27.01 -8.78 -5.06
CA LEU A 86 26.35 -7.48 -5.20
C LEU A 86 27.04 -6.52 -6.19
N ASP A 87 28.32 -6.77 -6.53
CA ASP A 87 29.09 -5.95 -7.47
C ASP A 87 28.90 -6.39 -8.92
N SER A 88 28.22 -7.51 -9.19
CA SER A 88 27.98 -8.00 -10.54
C SER A 88 27.34 -6.93 -11.44
N GLU A 89 27.78 -6.85 -12.69
CA GLU A 89 27.17 -5.95 -13.67
C GLU A 89 25.75 -6.37 -14.05
N SER A 90 25.43 -7.66 -13.96
CA SER A 90 24.21 -8.26 -14.53
C SER A 90 23.16 -8.68 -13.51
N TRP A 91 23.53 -9.00 -12.27
CA TRP A 91 22.65 -9.46 -11.17
C TRP A 91 21.77 -10.66 -11.55
N ILE A 92 22.42 -11.77 -11.90
CA ILE A 92 21.80 -12.97 -12.48
C ILE A 92 21.51 -13.99 -11.39
N LEU A 93 20.26 -14.49 -11.32
CA LEU A 93 19.86 -15.58 -10.44
C LEU A 93 20.62 -16.88 -10.80
N GLY A 94 21.12 -17.58 -9.79
CA GLY A 94 21.92 -18.80 -9.90
C GLY A 94 23.40 -18.54 -10.16
N GLN A 95 23.78 -17.30 -10.50
CA GLN A 95 25.17 -16.90 -10.68
C GLN A 95 25.60 -15.88 -9.62
N ASP A 96 24.86 -14.80 -9.44
CA ASP A 96 25.18 -13.70 -8.53
C ASP A 96 24.45 -13.82 -7.19
N TYR A 97 23.33 -14.52 -7.19
CA TYR A 97 22.54 -14.86 -6.00
C TYR A 97 21.70 -16.11 -6.26
N ALA A 98 21.48 -16.92 -5.23
CA ALA A 98 20.65 -18.13 -5.29
C ALA A 98 19.37 -18.01 -4.45
N ALA A 99 19.35 -17.09 -3.50
CA ALA A 99 18.25 -16.83 -2.58
C ALA A 99 18.27 -15.34 -2.19
N ALA A 100 17.43 -14.96 -1.25
CA ALA A 100 17.47 -13.64 -0.63
C ALA A 100 17.32 -12.45 -1.61
N PRO A 101 16.17 -12.35 -2.33
CA PRO A 101 15.92 -11.20 -3.18
C PRO A 101 15.90 -9.92 -2.35
N THR A 102 16.52 -8.86 -2.86
CA THR A 102 16.49 -7.52 -2.26
C THR A 102 15.34 -6.68 -2.85
N CYS A 103 15.13 -5.48 -2.31
CA CYS A 103 14.18 -4.53 -2.88
C CYS A 103 14.44 -4.31 -4.38
N ALA A 104 15.72 -4.12 -4.75
CA ALA A 104 16.12 -3.95 -6.14
C ALA A 104 15.85 -5.21 -6.99
N THR A 105 15.94 -6.40 -6.43
CA THR A 105 15.61 -7.64 -7.15
C THR A 105 14.15 -7.65 -7.56
N CYS A 106 13.23 -7.36 -6.64
CA CYS A 106 11.80 -7.37 -6.93
C CYS A 106 11.37 -6.20 -7.82
N HIS A 107 11.84 -4.99 -7.52
CA HIS A 107 11.35 -3.78 -8.17
C HIS A 107 12.10 -3.39 -9.43
N MET A 108 13.37 -3.77 -9.60
CA MET A 108 14.23 -3.20 -10.62
C MET A 108 15.02 -4.21 -11.44
N SER A 109 15.19 -5.47 -10.97
CA SER A 109 16.02 -6.45 -11.69
C SER A 109 15.37 -6.90 -12.99
N GLY A 110 16.20 -7.45 -13.86
CA GLY A 110 15.72 -8.18 -15.04
C GLY A 110 15.11 -9.52 -14.65
N ASN A 111 14.23 -9.99 -15.51
CA ASN A 111 13.67 -11.32 -15.43
C ASN A 111 14.34 -12.20 -16.49
N ILE A 112 14.79 -13.38 -16.11
CA ILE A 112 15.43 -14.34 -17.04
C ILE A 112 14.50 -14.69 -18.21
N ARG A 113 13.18 -14.77 -17.96
CA ARG A 113 12.18 -15.13 -18.97
C ARG A 113 11.94 -14.06 -20.04
N ASN A 114 12.21 -12.79 -19.75
CA ASN A 114 12.01 -11.66 -20.68
C ASN A 114 13.31 -11.02 -21.16
N GLY A 115 14.40 -11.76 -21.13
CA GLY A 115 15.69 -11.30 -21.64
C GLY A 115 16.50 -10.43 -20.69
N GLY A 116 16.21 -10.48 -19.40
CA GLY A 116 17.02 -9.81 -18.39
C GLY A 116 16.87 -8.29 -18.35
N ARG A 117 15.75 -7.73 -18.85
CA ARG A 117 15.49 -6.28 -18.84
C ARG A 117 15.40 -5.76 -17.42
N ILE A 118 16.32 -4.87 -17.05
CA ILE A 118 16.26 -4.09 -15.83
C ILE A 118 15.39 -2.84 -16.05
N THR A 119 14.74 -2.39 -14.99
CA THR A 119 14.02 -1.11 -14.97
C THR A 119 14.61 -0.19 -13.91
N HIS A 120 14.57 1.11 -14.15
CA HIS A 120 14.87 2.15 -13.16
C HIS A 120 13.59 2.84 -12.66
N ASP A 121 12.42 2.32 -13.01
CA ASP A 121 11.15 2.72 -12.42
C ASP A 121 10.72 1.69 -11.35
N PRO A 122 10.92 1.96 -10.05
CA PRO A 122 10.52 1.05 -8.98
C PRO A 122 8.99 0.89 -8.88
N GLY A 123 8.21 1.77 -9.51
CA GLY A 123 6.75 1.71 -9.59
C GLY A 123 6.20 0.81 -10.69
N GLU A 124 7.03 0.39 -11.66
CA GLU A 124 6.61 -0.35 -12.86
C GLU A 124 5.86 -1.67 -12.56
N ARG A 125 6.05 -2.22 -11.36
CA ARG A 125 5.49 -3.52 -10.95
C ARG A 125 4.50 -3.45 -9.80
N ILE A 126 4.07 -2.25 -9.42
CA ILE A 126 3.14 -2.05 -8.30
C ILE A 126 1.71 -2.04 -8.81
N SER A 127 0.91 -3.04 -8.43
CA SER A 127 -0.47 -3.23 -8.91
C SER A 127 -1.55 -2.58 -8.04
N TRP A 128 -1.26 -2.29 -6.76
CA TRP A 128 -2.12 -1.54 -5.85
C TRP A 128 -1.43 -0.29 -5.33
N THR A 129 -2.13 0.84 -5.24
CA THR A 129 -1.63 1.93 -4.41
C THR A 129 -2.10 1.78 -2.97
N ASN A 130 -1.16 1.77 -2.03
CA ASN A 130 -1.45 1.72 -0.60
C ASN A 130 -1.26 3.09 0.08
N ARG A 131 -1.08 4.15 -0.70
CA ARG A 131 -0.83 5.50 -0.18
C ARG A 131 -2.09 6.25 0.24
N PRO A 132 -3.22 6.22 -0.51
CA PRO A 132 -4.45 6.91 -0.12
C PRO A 132 -5.20 6.15 0.98
N PRO A 133 -6.19 6.77 1.63
CA PRO A 133 -7.05 6.10 2.61
C PRO A 133 -7.67 4.81 2.07
N VAL A 134 -8.21 4.85 0.86
CA VAL A 134 -8.74 3.68 0.14
C VAL A 134 -7.74 3.27 -0.93
N SER A 135 -7.31 2.02 -0.92
CA SER A 135 -6.44 1.48 -1.97
C SER A 135 -7.18 1.36 -3.29
N VAL A 136 -6.49 1.70 -4.37
CA VAL A 136 -7.00 1.54 -5.73
C VAL A 136 -5.99 0.79 -6.61
N ALA A 137 -6.50 0.12 -7.63
CA ALA A 137 -5.67 -0.52 -8.64
C ALA A 137 -4.85 0.52 -9.41
N MET A 138 -3.58 0.19 -9.69
CA MET A 138 -2.59 1.10 -10.27
C MET A 138 -2.67 1.15 -11.81
N ASP A 139 -3.86 1.40 -12.36
CA ASP A 139 -3.96 1.77 -13.76
C ASP A 139 -3.41 3.18 -13.97
N THR A 140 -2.46 3.34 -14.88
CA THR A 140 -1.82 4.63 -15.12
C THR A 140 -1.94 5.08 -16.58
N ASP A 141 -2.05 6.38 -16.76
CA ASP A 141 -2.05 7.02 -18.07
C ASP A 141 -0.63 7.15 -18.65
N ILE A 142 -0.52 7.74 -19.84
CA ILE A 142 0.76 7.98 -20.53
C ILE A 142 1.71 8.89 -19.74
N ASN A 143 1.19 9.66 -18.78
CA ASN A 143 1.98 10.52 -17.90
C ASN A 143 2.32 9.84 -16.57
N HIS A 144 2.02 8.53 -16.44
CA HIS A 144 2.15 7.75 -15.20
C HIS A 144 1.28 8.25 -14.04
N SER A 145 0.20 8.97 -14.32
CA SER A 145 -0.79 9.37 -13.33
C SER A 145 -1.85 8.28 -13.17
N ILE A 146 -2.36 8.09 -11.93
CA ILE A 146 -3.44 7.13 -11.68
C ILE A 146 -4.69 7.58 -12.43
N VAL A 147 -5.28 6.67 -13.20
CA VAL A 147 -6.53 6.90 -13.91
C VAL A 147 -7.69 6.86 -12.91
N SER A 148 -8.22 8.03 -12.56
CA SER A 148 -9.33 8.21 -11.62
C SER A 148 -10.70 8.30 -12.30
N GLU A 149 -10.75 8.21 -13.64
CA GLU A 149 -12.00 8.19 -14.40
C GLU A 149 -12.88 7.01 -13.98
N THR A 150 -14.17 7.24 -13.78
CA THR A 150 -15.15 6.26 -13.31
C THR A 150 -15.98 5.63 -14.43
N ASP A 151 -16.15 6.33 -15.55
CA ASP A 151 -16.79 5.75 -16.72
C ASP A 151 -15.92 4.66 -17.34
N PRO A 152 -16.41 3.40 -17.44
CA PRO A 152 -15.55 2.27 -17.85
C PRO A 152 -15.03 2.37 -19.29
N GLU A 153 -15.77 3.02 -20.21
CA GLU A 153 -15.35 3.14 -21.60
C GLU A 153 -14.30 4.22 -21.76
N VAL A 154 -14.52 5.38 -21.14
CA VAL A 154 -13.56 6.49 -21.12
C VAL A 154 -12.29 6.05 -20.39
N ARG A 155 -12.44 5.41 -19.21
CA ARG A 155 -11.34 4.87 -18.42
C ARG A 155 -10.44 3.96 -19.25
N ARG A 156 -11.01 3.01 -19.99
CA ARG A 156 -10.26 2.07 -20.83
C ARG A 156 -9.37 2.77 -21.86
N GLY A 157 -9.84 3.86 -22.42
CA GLY A 157 -9.08 4.66 -23.38
C GLY A 157 -7.93 5.47 -22.79
N LEU A 158 -7.94 5.71 -21.47
CA LEU A 158 -6.90 6.47 -20.77
C LEU A 158 -5.77 5.59 -20.22
N ILE A 159 -6.00 4.29 -20.05
CA ILE A 159 -5.01 3.38 -19.48
C ILE A 159 -3.90 3.11 -20.49
N ALA A 160 -2.70 3.54 -20.17
CA ALA A 160 -1.48 3.23 -20.91
C ALA A 160 -0.70 2.03 -20.31
N ASP A 161 -0.83 1.80 -19.01
CA ASP A 161 -0.21 0.67 -18.29
C ASP A 161 -1.17 0.19 -17.19
N SER A 162 -1.71 -1.02 -17.35
CA SER A 162 -2.73 -1.57 -16.48
C SER A 162 -2.12 -2.17 -15.19
N TRP A 163 -2.93 -2.23 -14.14
CA TRP A 163 -2.53 -2.90 -12.90
C TRP A 163 -2.25 -4.40 -13.12
N GLN A 164 -2.92 -5.04 -14.08
CA GLN A 164 -2.68 -6.43 -14.46
C GLN A 164 -1.29 -6.59 -15.06
N ASP A 165 -0.92 -5.74 -16.03
CA ASP A 165 0.41 -5.77 -16.65
C ASP A 165 1.52 -5.53 -15.62
N LYS A 166 1.30 -4.59 -14.68
CA LYS A 166 2.23 -4.33 -13.57
C LYS A 166 2.38 -5.56 -12.67
N ARG A 167 1.27 -6.22 -12.33
CA ARG A 167 1.25 -7.45 -11.53
C ARG A 167 1.94 -8.59 -12.25
N ASP A 168 1.68 -8.77 -13.52
CA ASP A 168 2.29 -9.83 -14.32
C ASP A 168 3.81 -9.66 -14.41
N ARG A 169 4.29 -8.43 -14.53
CA ARG A 169 5.73 -8.15 -14.46
C ARG A 169 6.33 -8.53 -13.10
N MET A 170 5.62 -8.28 -11.98
CA MET A 170 6.10 -8.73 -10.66
C MET A 170 6.01 -10.25 -10.51
N LYS A 171 4.90 -10.89 -10.93
CA LYS A 171 4.76 -12.35 -10.91
C LYS A 171 5.88 -13.05 -11.69
N GLN A 172 6.29 -12.51 -12.83
CA GLN A 172 7.42 -13.03 -13.57
C GLN A 172 8.73 -13.01 -12.78
N VAL A 173 8.97 -11.98 -11.95
CA VAL A 173 10.12 -11.96 -11.05
C VAL A 173 10.00 -13.03 -9.97
N CYS A 174 8.84 -13.15 -9.34
CA CYS A 174 8.58 -14.17 -8.31
C CYS A 174 8.78 -15.59 -8.86
N SER A 175 8.31 -15.86 -10.08
CA SER A 175 8.38 -17.16 -10.74
C SER A 175 9.80 -17.59 -11.14
N ASN A 176 10.82 -16.75 -10.94
CA ASN A 176 12.21 -17.19 -11.05
C ASN A 176 12.58 -18.20 -9.93
N CYS A 177 11.96 -18.10 -8.76
CA CYS A 177 12.25 -18.93 -7.59
C CYS A 177 11.03 -19.73 -7.10
N HIS A 178 9.81 -19.23 -7.31
CA HIS A 178 8.57 -19.81 -6.83
C HIS A 178 7.72 -20.39 -7.96
N THR A 179 6.88 -21.38 -7.64
CA THR A 179 5.89 -21.91 -8.58
C THR A 179 4.78 -20.90 -8.83
N ASP A 180 4.18 -20.95 -10.01
CA ASP A 180 3.08 -20.05 -10.38
C ASP A 180 1.86 -20.19 -9.43
N SER A 181 1.58 -21.42 -8.95
CA SER A 181 0.52 -21.64 -7.97
C SER A 181 0.77 -20.94 -6.65
N TYR A 182 2.01 -20.96 -6.14
CA TYR A 182 2.39 -20.25 -4.94
C TYR A 182 2.25 -18.73 -5.13
N VAL A 183 2.75 -18.21 -6.24
CA VAL A 183 2.69 -16.77 -6.57
C VAL A 183 1.24 -16.31 -6.69
N ASN A 184 0.38 -17.08 -7.36
CA ASN A 184 -1.04 -16.75 -7.48
C ASN A 184 -1.74 -16.73 -6.12
N SER A 185 -1.53 -17.77 -5.29
CA SER A 185 -2.10 -17.82 -3.93
C SER A 185 -1.65 -16.66 -3.04
N PHE A 186 -0.41 -16.19 -3.20
CA PHE A 186 0.06 -14.98 -2.52
C PHE A 186 -0.76 -13.75 -2.93
N TYR A 187 -0.99 -13.55 -4.22
CA TYR A 187 -1.78 -12.42 -4.71
C TYR A 187 -3.25 -12.50 -4.31
N ASP A 188 -3.83 -13.70 -4.26
CA ASP A 188 -5.20 -13.89 -3.78
C ASP A 188 -5.33 -13.45 -2.30
N GLN A 189 -4.35 -13.79 -1.47
CA GLN A 189 -4.31 -13.36 -0.08
C GLN A 189 -4.06 -11.86 0.07
N TYR A 190 -3.15 -11.31 -0.72
CA TYR A 190 -2.88 -9.87 -0.71
C TYR A 190 -4.11 -9.06 -1.13
N ASP A 191 -4.77 -9.44 -2.21
CA ASP A 191 -6.00 -8.79 -2.68
C ASP A 191 -7.13 -8.92 -1.65
N ALA A 192 -7.27 -10.08 -1.02
CA ALA A 192 -8.25 -10.29 0.03
C ALA A 192 -8.03 -9.35 1.23
N LEU A 193 -6.79 -9.14 1.64
CA LEU A 193 -6.48 -8.21 2.74
C LEU A 193 -6.72 -6.76 2.35
N VAL A 194 -6.30 -6.34 1.14
CA VAL A 194 -6.56 -4.96 0.66
C VAL A 194 -8.07 -4.70 0.59
N ASN A 195 -8.83 -5.64 0.07
CA ASN A 195 -10.29 -5.54 -0.01
C ASN A 195 -10.92 -5.53 1.38
N LEU A 196 -10.48 -6.40 2.30
CA LEU A 196 -10.95 -6.39 3.69
C LEU A 196 -10.72 -5.03 4.34
N TYR A 197 -9.52 -4.48 4.23
CA TYR A 197 -9.19 -3.16 4.76
C TYR A 197 -10.08 -2.07 4.13
N ASN A 198 -10.22 -2.07 2.81
CA ASN A 198 -11.01 -1.07 2.11
C ASN A 198 -12.49 -1.11 2.52
N GLU A 199 -13.11 -2.30 2.49
CA GLU A 199 -14.56 -2.43 2.68
C GLU A 199 -14.96 -2.35 4.15
N LYS A 200 -14.14 -2.90 5.04
CA LYS A 200 -14.47 -2.94 6.47
C LYS A 200 -14.09 -1.66 7.22
N PHE A 201 -13.01 -0.97 6.84
CA PHE A 201 -12.48 0.14 7.62
C PHE A 201 -12.35 1.45 6.84
N ALA A 202 -11.70 1.42 5.66
CA ALA A 202 -11.34 2.64 4.97
C ALA A 202 -12.54 3.39 4.40
N LYS A 203 -13.41 2.71 3.65
CA LYS A 203 -14.63 3.31 3.10
C LYS A 203 -15.60 3.71 4.19
N PRO A 204 -15.94 2.85 5.18
CA PRO A 204 -16.79 3.25 6.28
C PRO A 204 -16.26 4.43 7.08
N GLY A 205 -14.98 4.44 7.41
CA GLY A 205 -14.37 5.58 8.10
C GLY A 205 -14.45 6.88 7.28
N LEU A 206 -14.21 6.79 5.98
CA LEU A 206 -14.35 7.93 5.07
C LEU A 206 -15.80 8.43 4.98
N ASP A 207 -16.79 7.52 4.95
CA ASP A 207 -18.22 7.86 4.94
C ASP A 207 -18.60 8.63 6.22
N ILE A 208 -18.12 8.18 7.38
CA ILE A 208 -18.34 8.85 8.68
C ILE A 208 -17.71 10.25 8.67
N MET A 209 -16.44 10.37 8.27
CA MET A 209 -15.72 11.64 8.22
C MET A 209 -16.39 12.63 7.24
N ASN A 210 -16.82 12.15 6.09
CA ASN A 210 -17.56 12.95 5.11
C ASN A 210 -18.93 13.39 5.65
N SER A 211 -19.64 12.53 6.36
CA SER A 211 -20.92 12.87 6.98
C SER A 211 -20.77 13.94 8.06
N LEU A 212 -19.76 13.85 8.92
CA LEU A 212 -19.45 14.89 9.91
C LEU A 212 -19.22 16.25 9.24
N GLN A 213 -18.44 16.28 8.16
CA GLN A 213 -18.17 17.52 7.42
C GLN A 213 -19.41 18.06 6.70
N ALA A 214 -20.15 17.20 6.00
CA ALA A 214 -21.33 17.58 5.24
C ALA A 214 -22.47 18.16 6.11
N ASN A 215 -22.53 17.72 7.38
CA ASN A 215 -23.48 18.22 8.35
C ASN A 215 -22.96 19.38 9.21
N GLY A 216 -21.76 19.91 8.90
CA GLY A 216 -21.17 21.06 9.59
C GLY A 216 -20.77 20.76 11.05
N ILE A 217 -20.60 19.49 11.42
CA ILE A 217 -20.19 19.06 12.75
C ILE A 217 -18.66 19.12 12.83
N ARG A 218 -17.97 18.65 11.79
CA ARG A 218 -16.53 18.82 11.62
C ARG A 218 -16.22 20.11 10.87
N SER A 219 -15.22 20.85 11.31
CA SER A 219 -14.77 22.09 10.68
C SER A 219 -14.13 21.83 9.31
N ALA A 220 -13.99 22.89 8.49
CA ALA A 220 -13.26 22.83 7.23
C ALA A 220 -11.74 22.98 7.42
N THR A 221 -11.30 23.40 8.59
CA THR A 221 -9.88 23.50 8.95
C THR A 221 -9.34 22.10 9.19
N GLN A 222 -8.20 21.77 8.60
CA GLN A 222 -7.63 20.44 8.73
C GLN A 222 -6.82 20.31 10.03
N PHE A 223 -6.99 19.18 10.71
CA PHE A 223 -6.25 18.80 11.91
C PHE A 223 -6.44 19.70 13.12
N ASP A 224 -7.58 20.39 13.22
CA ASP A 224 -7.98 21.18 14.40
C ASP A 224 -8.87 20.39 15.38
N GLU A 225 -9.31 19.18 14.99
CA GLU A 225 -10.13 18.30 15.81
C GLU A 225 -9.46 16.93 16.02
N GLU A 226 -9.68 16.32 17.19
CA GLU A 226 -9.05 15.05 17.58
C GLU A 226 -9.41 13.91 16.61
N ILE A 227 -10.67 13.83 16.17
CA ILE A 227 -11.12 12.78 15.27
C ILE A 227 -10.38 12.76 13.92
N GLU A 228 -9.88 13.91 13.47
CA GLU A 228 -9.10 13.99 12.23
C GLU A 228 -7.73 13.31 12.39
N TRP A 229 -7.12 13.43 13.57
CA TRP A 229 -5.88 12.72 13.91
C TRP A 229 -6.13 11.23 14.07
N THR A 230 -7.23 10.84 14.72
CA THR A 230 -7.67 9.45 14.85
C THR A 230 -7.84 8.82 13.46
N TRP A 231 -8.56 9.49 12.58
CA TRP A 231 -8.73 9.06 11.20
C TRP A 231 -7.40 9.00 10.45
N PHE A 232 -6.56 10.03 10.58
CA PHE A 232 -5.25 10.09 9.93
C PHE A 232 -4.36 8.92 10.36
N TYR A 233 -4.26 8.62 11.64
CA TYR A 233 -3.47 7.48 12.12
C TYR A 233 -4.02 6.16 11.59
N LEU A 234 -5.33 5.96 11.63
CA LEU A 234 -5.97 4.74 11.16
C LEU A 234 -5.57 4.41 9.72
N TRP A 235 -5.71 5.35 8.78
CA TRP A 235 -5.43 5.04 7.38
C TRP A 235 -3.98 5.27 6.99
N HIS A 236 -3.34 6.31 7.54
CA HIS A 236 -2.01 6.76 7.11
C HIS A 236 -0.87 5.96 7.77
N HIS A 237 -1.04 5.53 9.02
CA HIS A 237 -0.04 4.72 9.73
C HIS A 237 -0.43 3.24 9.69
N GLU A 238 -1.45 2.88 10.42
CA GLU A 238 -1.85 1.49 10.67
C GLU A 238 -2.34 0.80 9.40
N GLY A 239 -3.25 1.44 8.66
CA GLY A 239 -3.76 0.92 7.40
C GLY A 239 -2.69 0.78 6.31
N ARG A 240 -1.70 1.68 6.25
CA ARG A 240 -0.56 1.51 5.34
C ARG A 240 0.35 0.37 5.78
N ARG A 241 0.64 0.25 7.07
CA ARG A 241 1.43 -0.86 7.62
C ARG A 241 0.79 -2.21 7.30
N ALA A 242 -0.53 -2.36 7.51
CA ALA A 242 -1.26 -3.56 7.16
C ALA A 242 -1.08 -3.95 5.69
N ARG A 243 -1.31 -3.01 4.78
CA ARG A 243 -1.27 -3.25 3.34
C ARG A 243 0.15 -3.43 2.80
N HIS A 244 1.13 -2.70 3.34
CA HIS A 244 2.54 -2.91 3.02
C HIS A 244 3.07 -4.21 3.60
N GLY A 245 2.70 -4.57 4.82
CA GLY A 245 3.01 -5.86 5.44
C GLY A 245 2.54 -7.03 4.57
N ALA A 246 1.28 -7.00 4.14
CA ALA A 246 0.72 -8.00 3.25
C ALA A 246 1.42 -8.06 1.89
N SER A 247 1.71 -6.90 1.29
CA SER A 247 2.39 -6.83 -0.01
C SER A 247 3.83 -7.35 0.01
N MET A 248 4.47 -7.38 1.16
CA MET A 248 5.87 -7.77 1.35
C MET A 248 6.05 -8.97 2.29
N MET A 249 4.97 -9.70 2.58
CA MET A 249 4.99 -10.99 3.28
C MET A 249 5.55 -10.92 4.71
N ALA A 250 5.22 -9.86 5.46
CA ALA A 250 5.57 -9.69 6.86
C ALA A 250 4.33 -9.82 7.76
N PRO A 251 4.09 -10.98 8.40
CA PRO A 251 2.88 -11.26 9.16
C PRO A 251 2.65 -10.30 10.33
N ASP A 252 3.71 -9.88 11.02
CA ASP A 252 3.63 -9.00 12.17
C ASP A 252 3.05 -7.62 11.78
N TYR A 253 3.65 -6.97 10.77
CA TYR A 253 3.13 -5.72 10.25
C TYR A 253 1.75 -5.84 9.59
N THR A 254 1.41 -7.01 9.04
CA THR A 254 0.08 -7.26 8.50
C THR A 254 -0.98 -7.37 9.60
N GLN A 255 -0.70 -8.15 10.64
CA GLN A 255 -1.67 -8.54 11.66
C GLN A 255 -1.64 -7.58 12.87
N TRP A 256 -0.51 -7.51 13.59
CA TRP A 256 -0.42 -6.77 14.86
C TRP A 256 -0.29 -5.27 14.66
N HIS A 257 0.75 -4.80 13.97
CA HIS A 257 0.98 -3.39 13.68
C HIS A 257 0.13 -2.85 12.53
N GLY A 258 -0.75 -3.67 11.99
CA GLY A 258 -1.64 -3.35 10.89
C GLY A 258 -3.10 -3.56 11.26
N MET A 259 -3.68 -4.72 10.89
CA MET A 259 -5.13 -4.94 10.97
C MET A 259 -5.67 -4.88 12.41
N TYR A 260 -4.90 -5.35 13.42
CA TYR A 260 -5.32 -5.23 14.81
C TYR A 260 -5.42 -3.77 15.24
N GLU A 261 -4.37 -2.97 15.03
CA GLU A 261 -4.36 -1.56 15.40
C GLU A 261 -5.39 -0.73 14.59
N VAL A 262 -5.62 -1.07 13.31
CA VAL A 262 -6.72 -0.49 12.50
C VAL A 262 -8.08 -0.77 13.16
N ALA A 263 -8.32 -2.01 13.58
CA ALA A 263 -9.58 -2.39 14.22
C ALA A 263 -9.75 -1.71 15.59
N GLU A 264 -8.69 -1.72 16.41
CA GLU A 264 -8.68 -1.06 17.71
C GLU A 264 -9.03 0.43 17.56
N ARG A 265 -8.34 1.15 16.69
CA ARG A 265 -8.59 2.56 16.45
C ARG A 265 -9.98 2.85 15.87
N PHE A 266 -10.44 1.99 14.95
CA PHE A 266 -11.76 2.16 14.36
C PHE A 266 -12.88 2.04 15.42
N TYR A 267 -12.86 0.95 16.20
CA TYR A 267 -13.95 0.66 17.12
C TYR A 267 -13.84 1.39 18.47
N LEU A 268 -12.63 1.61 18.99
CA LEU A 268 -12.43 2.18 20.31
C LEU A 268 -12.17 3.70 20.32
N GLU A 269 -11.85 4.28 19.15
CA GLU A 269 -11.59 5.71 19.06
C GLU A 269 -12.50 6.39 18.03
N LEU A 270 -12.43 6.02 16.75
CA LEU A 270 -13.17 6.72 15.68
C LEU A 270 -14.68 6.68 15.88
N ILE A 271 -15.25 5.50 16.13
CA ILE A 271 -16.70 5.35 16.34
C ILE A 271 -17.17 6.10 17.59
N PRO A 272 -16.57 5.97 18.80
CA PRO A 272 -16.96 6.74 19.97
C PRO A 272 -16.86 8.26 19.77
N GLN A 273 -15.75 8.76 19.20
CA GLN A 273 -15.58 10.20 18.94
C GLN A 273 -16.64 10.72 17.98
N ALA A 274 -16.93 10.00 16.88
CA ALA A 274 -17.97 10.40 15.94
C ALA A 274 -19.36 10.43 16.58
N ARG A 275 -19.70 9.44 17.44
CA ARG A 275 -20.97 9.40 18.20
C ARG A 275 -21.05 10.57 19.18
N GLU A 276 -19.98 10.89 19.90
CA GLU A 276 -19.92 12.02 20.82
C GLU A 276 -20.15 13.37 20.11
N MET A 277 -19.44 13.58 18.99
CA MET A 277 -19.61 14.79 18.16
C MET A 277 -21.04 14.91 17.63
N ALA A 278 -21.63 13.81 17.15
CA ALA A 278 -23.01 13.78 16.67
C ALA A 278 -24.03 14.08 17.80
N ALA A 279 -23.81 13.51 18.99
CA ALA A 279 -24.65 13.76 20.15
C ALA A 279 -24.56 15.21 20.63
N HIS A 280 -23.36 15.79 20.67
CA HIS A 280 -23.13 17.19 21.04
C HIS A 280 -23.81 18.17 20.07
N ALA A 281 -23.71 17.91 18.77
CA ALA A 281 -24.36 18.73 17.73
C ALA A 281 -25.90 18.63 17.80
N GLY A 282 -26.44 17.46 18.10
CA GLY A 282 -27.88 17.24 18.22
C GLY A 282 -28.67 17.53 16.94
N GLY A 283 -29.98 17.75 17.11
CA GLY A 283 -30.84 18.19 16.00
C GLY A 283 -30.88 17.24 14.80
N SER A 284 -31.06 17.79 13.61
CA SER A 284 -31.06 17.01 12.35
C SER A 284 -29.66 16.57 11.93
N ALA A 285 -28.65 17.41 12.17
CA ALA A 285 -27.26 17.17 11.82
C ALA A 285 -26.71 15.96 12.60
N GLY A 286 -26.88 15.96 13.94
CA GLY A 286 -26.43 14.84 14.76
C GLY A 286 -27.13 13.53 14.40
N ARG A 287 -28.47 13.56 14.15
CA ARG A 287 -29.20 12.37 13.70
C ARG A 287 -28.72 11.83 12.36
N ALA A 288 -28.36 12.72 11.42
CA ALA A 288 -27.86 12.29 10.11
C ALA A 288 -26.52 11.53 10.24
N VAL A 289 -25.60 12.04 11.04
CA VAL A 289 -24.32 11.36 11.30
C VAL A 289 -24.53 10.04 12.05
N THR A 290 -25.37 10.03 13.10
CA THR A 290 -25.72 8.81 13.84
C THR A 290 -26.25 7.73 12.90
N ALA A 291 -27.15 8.08 11.97
CA ALA A 291 -27.68 7.13 11.00
C ALA A 291 -26.61 6.53 10.07
N VAL A 292 -25.57 7.30 9.71
CA VAL A 292 -24.43 6.78 8.93
C VAL A 292 -23.63 5.78 9.79
N ILE A 293 -23.32 6.13 11.04
CA ILE A 293 -22.58 5.25 11.96
C ILE A 293 -23.36 3.94 12.17
N ASP A 294 -24.66 4.01 12.48
CA ASP A 294 -25.51 2.85 12.70
C ASP A 294 -25.62 1.98 11.43
N GLY A 295 -25.72 2.62 10.26
CA GLY A 295 -25.71 1.93 8.98
C GLY A 295 -24.39 1.22 8.67
N VAL A 296 -23.25 1.75 9.11
CA VAL A 296 -21.95 1.08 9.03
C VAL A 296 -21.94 -0.14 9.97
N LEU A 297 -22.29 0.05 11.22
CA LEU A 297 -22.20 -1.01 12.24
C LEU A 297 -23.22 -2.14 12.05
N ALA A 298 -24.32 -1.88 11.33
CA ALA A 298 -25.29 -2.90 10.95
C ALA A 298 -24.82 -3.82 9.79
N ARG A 299 -23.69 -3.55 9.16
CA ARG A 299 -23.16 -4.43 8.11
C ARG A 299 -22.65 -5.75 8.71
N PRO A 300 -22.73 -6.87 7.97
CA PRO A 300 -22.34 -8.20 8.51
C PRO A 300 -20.93 -8.23 9.11
N GLU A 301 -19.98 -7.53 8.54
CA GLU A 301 -18.59 -7.47 9.00
C GLU A 301 -18.39 -6.71 10.33
N HIS A 302 -19.40 -5.94 10.78
CA HIS A 302 -19.34 -5.12 12.00
C HIS A 302 -20.31 -5.57 13.08
N ILE A 303 -21.30 -6.39 12.77
CA ILE A 303 -22.41 -6.75 13.66
C ILE A 303 -21.96 -7.33 15.01
N TRP A 304 -20.82 -8.01 15.03
CA TRP A 304 -20.21 -8.55 16.24
C TRP A 304 -19.90 -7.48 17.29
N PHE A 305 -19.69 -6.24 16.86
CA PHE A 305 -19.34 -5.16 17.77
C PHE A 305 -20.54 -4.71 18.61
N GLU A 306 -21.75 -4.72 18.06
CA GLU A 306 -22.98 -4.33 18.76
C GLU A 306 -23.69 -5.52 19.43
N GLU A 307 -23.69 -6.68 18.79
CA GLU A 307 -24.40 -7.88 19.29
C GLU A 307 -23.53 -8.76 20.21
N GLY A 308 -22.23 -8.46 20.31
CA GLY A 308 -21.30 -9.21 21.16
C GLY A 308 -21.00 -10.63 20.65
N ALA A 309 -20.51 -11.48 21.55
CA ALA A 309 -20.00 -12.80 21.19
C ALA A 309 -21.09 -13.78 20.67
N GLU A 310 -22.35 -13.59 21.02
CA GLU A 310 -23.44 -14.50 20.61
C GLU A 310 -23.81 -14.33 19.14
N GLY A 311 -23.94 -13.08 18.64
CA GLY A 311 -24.18 -12.82 17.21
C GLY A 311 -23.00 -13.22 16.32
N GLN A 312 -21.79 -13.16 16.87
CA GLN A 312 -20.59 -13.61 16.17
C GLN A 312 -20.49 -15.13 16.04
N ALA A 313 -20.96 -15.89 17.04
CA ALA A 313 -20.81 -17.35 17.05
C ALA A 313 -21.54 -18.01 15.87
N GLU A 314 -22.76 -17.58 15.56
CA GLU A 314 -23.54 -18.12 14.43
C GLU A 314 -22.86 -17.79 13.08
N MET A 315 -22.37 -16.56 12.91
CA MET A 315 -21.69 -16.15 11.67
C MET A 315 -20.35 -16.90 11.49
N ILE A 316 -19.55 -17.07 12.55
CA ILE A 316 -18.32 -17.85 12.50
C ILE A 316 -18.63 -19.31 12.18
N GLN A 317 -19.64 -19.89 12.80
CA GLN A 317 -20.07 -21.26 12.53
C GLN A 317 -20.47 -21.43 11.06
N GLN A 318 -21.26 -20.50 10.51
CA GLN A 318 -21.66 -20.53 9.10
C GLN A 318 -20.44 -20.43 8.17
N GLN A 319 -19.52 -19.51 8.42
CA GLN A 319 -18.27 -19.35 7.64
C GLN A 319 -17.39 -20.61 7.72
N MET A 320 -17.32 -21.23 8.89
CA MET A 320 -16.57 -22.47 9.08
C MET A 320 -17.23 -23.64 8.33
N GLU A 321 -18.56 -23.74 8.37
CA GLU A 321 -19.31 -24.75 7.60
C GLU A 321 -19.16 -24.55 6.08
N GLU A 322 -19.20 -23.32 5.60
CA GLU A 322 -18.97 -22.98 4.19
C GLU A 322 -17.55 -23.31 3.73
N ARG A 323 -16.57 -23.08 4.60
CA ARG A 323 -15.14 -23.22 4.26
C ARG A 323 -14.63 -24.65 4.42
N TYR A 324 -15.10 -25.37 5.42
CA TYR A 324 -14.56 -26.68 5.81
C TYR A 324 -15.60 -27.82 5.78
N GLY A 325 -16.84 -27.52 5.44
CA GLY A 325 -17.96 -28.46 5.55
C GLY A 325 -18.46 -28.62 6.98
N ARG A 326 -19.63 -29.24 7.13
CA ARG A 326 -20.16 -29.51 8.47
C ARG A 326 -19.32 -30.58 9.18
N PRO A 327 -19.01 -30.42 10.49
CA PRO A 327 -18.35 -31.47 11.25
C PRO A 327 -19.18 -32.77 11.17
N GLY A 328 -18.67 -33.80 10.54
CA GLY A 328 -19.30 -35.13 10.47
C GLY A 328 -20.11 -35.44 9.20
N SER A 329 -20.01 -34.63 8.13
CA SER A 329 -20.52 -34.94 6.79
C SER A 329 -19.48 -35.61 5.90
#